data_e71bebeca9ea97f251cacd34a856ea6c
#
_entry.id   e71bebeca9ea97f251cacd34a856ea6c
#
_cell.length_a   1.000
_cell.length_b   1.000
_cell.length_c   1.000
_cell.angle_alpha   90.00
_cell.angle_beta   90.00
_cell.angle_gamma   90.00
#
_symmetry.space_group_name_H-M   'P 1'
#
loop_
_entity.id
_entity.type
_entity.pdbx_description
1 polymer ?
#
loop_
_entity_poly.entity_id
_entity_poly.type
_entity_poly.pdbx_seq_one_letter_code
_entity_poly.pdbx_strand_id
1 'polypeptide(L)'
;PFKAGIEAGAPFVLVSHNIVRCMDTELPASLSPAVHKVLRETCGFEGIAITDDLAMDAVKAYAKEGAVAVMALQAGNDMVITTDYRTQIPAVIAAVQEGTLAESVIDSACLRVLKCKDDHIYIPSLYS
;
A
#
# COMPACT_ATOMS: atom_id res chain seq x y z
N PRO A 1 17.98 8.28 2.88
CA PRO A 1 16.92 9.32 2.93
C PRO A 1 15.63 8.83 3.59
N PHE A 2 15.12 7.63 3.26
CA PHE A 2 13.86 7.13 3.82
C PHE A 2 13.87 7.02 5.35
N LYS A 3 14.92 6.40 5.92
CA LYS A 3 15.02 6.27 7.38
C LYS A 3 14.99 7.63 8.09
N ALA A 4 15.71 8.62 7.58
CA ALA A 4 15.70 9.97 8.14
C ALA A 4 14.33 10.64 8.05
N GLY A 5 13.59 10.44 6.94
CA GLY A 5 12.21 10.94 6.80
C GLY A 5 11.24 10.26 7.78
N ILE A 6 11.39 8.94 7.99
CA ILE A 6 10.59 8.16 8.94
C ILE A 6 10.90 8.63 10.39
N GLU A 7 12.18 8.78 10.74
CA GLU A 7 12.61 9.30 12.04
C GLU A 7 12.11 10.74 12.29
N ALA A 8 11.92 11.52 11.23
CA ALA A 8 11.34 12.86 11.31
C ALA A 8 9.78 12.84 11.38
N GLY A 9 9.16 11.67 11.41
CA GLY A 9 7.71 11.52 11.58
C GLY A 9 6.89 11.57 10.29
N ALA A 10 7.46 11.21 9.13
CA ALA A 10 6.71 11.14 7.88
C ALA A 10 5.53 10.14 8.00
N PRO A 11 4.26 10.59 7.82
CA PRO A 11 3.11 9.72 8.00
C PRO A 11 2.85 8.80 6.80
N PHE A 12 3.40 9.14 5.63
CA PHE A 12 3.23 8.39 4.38
C PHE A 12 4.57 8.08 3.72
N VAL A 13 4.65 6.92 3.10
CA VAL A 13 5.69 6.55 2.14
C VAL A 13 5.01 6.13 0.84
N LEU A 14 5.28 6.86 -0.24
CA LEU A 14 4.86 6.47 -1.58
C LEU A 14 5.84 5.42 -2.13
N VAL A 15 5.29 4.29 -2.52
CA VAL A 15 6.04 3.17 -3.10
C VAL A 15 5.83 3.15 -4.60
N SER A 16 6.89 3.44 -5.34
CA SER A 16 6.86 3.57 -6.80
C SER A 16 6.85 2.22 -7.52
N HIS A 17 6.62 2.26 -8.84
CA HIS A 17 6.65 1.06 -9.70
C HIS A 17 8.05 0.74 -10.25
N ASN A 18 9.12 1.27 -9.64
CA ASN A 18 10.49 0.95 -10.03
C ASN A 18 10.93 -0.42 -9.48
N ILE A 19 11.72 -1.16 -10.24
CA ILE A 19 12.38 -2.38 -9.78
C ILE A 19 13.63 -1.98 -8.98
N VAL A 20 13.64 -2.30 -7.69
CA VAL A 20 14.77 -2.07 -6.79
C VAL A 20 15.60 -3.34 -6.70
N ARG A 21 16.50 -3.54 -7.67
CA ARG A 21 17.23 -4.80 -7.90
C ARG A 21 18.03 -5.31 -6.70
N CYS A 22 18.40 -4.48 -5.76
CA CYS A 22 19.08 -4.92 -4.53
C CYS A 22 18.12 -5.53 -3.49
N MET A 23 16.80 -5.47 -3.72
CA MET A 23 15.76 -6.01 -2.84
C MET A 23 14.90 -7.06 -3.56
N ASP A 24 14.51 -6.76 -4.81
CA ASP A 24 13.70 -7.64 -5.64
C ASP A 24 14.07 -7.41 -7.12
N THR A 25 14.37 -8.49 -7.84
CA THR A 25 14.75 -8.42 -9.25
C THR A 25 13.57 -8.63 -10.20
N GLU A 26 12.45 -9.14 -9.69
CA GLU A 26 11.31 -9.59 -10.48
C GLU A 26 10.13 -8.62 -10.39
N LEU A 27 9.85 -8.10 -9.20
CA LEU A 27 8.67 -7.27 -8.95
C LEU A 27 9.04 -5.80 -8.76
N PRO A 28 8.19 -4.88 -9.26
CA PRO A 28 8.31 -3.46 -8.91
C PRO A 28 8.08 -3.26 -7.41
N ALA A 29 8.68 -2.24 -6.82
CA ALA A 29 8.65 -1.99 -5.38
C ALA A 29 7.23 -1.99 -4.81
N SER A 30 6.26 -1.40 -5.51
CA SER A 30 4.84 -1.36 -5.12
C SER A 30 4.15 -2.73 -5.05
N LEU A 31 4.69 -3.75 -5.72
CA LEU A 31 4.16 -5.11 -5.74
C LEU A 31 5.08 -6.11 -5.02
N SER A 32 6.20 -5.66 -4.46
CA SER A 32 7.21 -6.51 -3.83
C SER A 32 7.03 -6.62 -2.31
N PRO A 33 6.71 -7.81 -1.78
CA PRO A 33 6.73 -8.06 -0.35
C PRO A 33 8.10 -7.83 0.29
N ALA A 34 9.19 -8.09 -0.46
CA ALA A 34 10.56 -7.90 0.02
C ALA A 34 10.86 -6.43 0.30
N VAL A 35 10.43 -5.51 -0.58
CA VAL A 35 10.59 -4.07 -0.39
C VAL A 35 9.78 -3.58 0.82
N HIS A 36 8.54 -4.04 0.97
CA HIS A 36 7.70 -3.68 2.12
C HIS A 36 8.25 -4.23 3.44
N LYS A 37 8.84 -5.42 3.42
CA LYS A 37 9.54 -5.97 4.59
C LYS A 37 10.71 -5.08 5.02
N VAL A 38 11.53 -4.62 4.09
CA VAL A 38 12.62 -3.67 4.39
C VAL A 38 12.06 -2.37 4.97
N LEU A 39 10.98 -1.82 4.37
CA LEU A 39 10.34 -0.61 4.86
C LEU A 39 9.83 -0.78 6.31
N ARG A 40 9.15 -1.88 6.60
CA ARG A 40 8.57 -2.14 7.92
C ARG A 40 9.61 -2.53 8.98
N GLU A 41 10.45 -3.53 8.67
CA GLU A 41 11.34 -4.14 9.66
C GLU A 41 12.70 -3.41 9.77
N THR A 42 13.29 -3.01 8.63
CA THR A 42 14.62 -2.38 8.64
C THR A 42 14.55 -0.87 8.86
N CYS A 43 13.57 -0.20 8.25
CA CYS A 43 13.37 1.24 8.43
C CYS A 43 12.45 1.57 9.60
N GLY A 44 11.71 0.61 10.17
CA GLY A 44 10.82 0.82 11.31
C GLY A 44 9.59 1.67 10.96
N PHE A 45 9.11 1.62 9.72
CA PHE A 45 7.98 2.45 9.29
C PHE A 45 6.64 1.88 9.76
N GLU A 46 5.92 2.63 10.57
CA GLU A 46 4.59 2.27 11.09
C GLU A 46 3.43 3.04 10.41
N GLY A 47 3.75 4.03 9.58
CA GLY A 47 2.78 4.84 8.86
C GLY A 47 2.17 4.14 7.62
N ILE A 48 1.56 4.92 6.76
CA ILE A 48 0.84 4.44 5.57
C ILE A 48 1.79 4.26 4.39
N ALA A 49 1.90 3.03 3.88
CA ALA A 49 2.50 2.74 2.59
C ALA A 49 1.42 2.87 1.50
N ILE A 50 1.67 3.72 0.50
CA ILE A 50 0.73 4.00 -0.58
C ILE A 50 1.41 3.79 -1.93
N THR A 51 0.71 3.20 -2.91
CA THR A 51 1.25 3.01 -4.26
C THR A 51 1.20 4.30 -5.08
N ASP A 52 1.96 4.36 -6.18
CA ASP A 52 1.65 5.21 -7.33
C ASP A 52 0.44 4.63 -8.10
N ASP A 53 -0.04 5.31 -9.16
CA ASP A 53 -1.25 4.90 -9.88
C ASP A 53 -1.09 3.51 -10.52
N LEU A 54 -1.91 2.56 -10.08
CA LEU A 54 -1.93 1.18 -10.58
C LEU A 54 -2.47 1.05 -12.02
N ALA A 55 -3.00 2.11 -12.61
CA ALA A 55 -3.36 2.14 -14.02
C ALA A 55 -2.15 2.35 -14.96
N MET A 56 -0.95 2.62 -14.41
CA MET A 56 0.27 2.76 -15.21
C MET A 56 0.69 1.44 -15.86
N ASP A 57 1.16 1.51 -17.10
CA ASP A 57 1.59 0.35 -17.87
C ASP A 57 2.74 -0.44 -17.20
N ALA A 58 3.54 0.24 -16.37
CA ALA A 58 4.63 -0.37 -15.63
C ALA A 58 4.20 -1.54 -14.71
N VAL A 59 2.96 -1.57 -14.27
CA VAL A 59 2.45 -2.63 -13.37
C VAL A 59 1.41 -3.54 -14.02
N LYS A 60 0.78 -3.12 -15.11
CA LYS A 60 -0.23 -3.93 -15.82
C LYS A 60 0.33 -5.27 -16.34
N ALA A 61 1.62 -5.32 -16.67
CA ALA A 61 2.28 -6.53 -17.16
C ALA A 61 2.41 -7.62 -16.07
N TYR A 62 2.30 -7.28 -14.79
CA TYR A 62 2.50 -8.20 -13.68
C TYR A 62 1.22 -8.89 -13.20
N ALA A 63 0.06 -8.40 -13.62
CA ALA A 63 -1.21 -8.96 -13.18
C ALA A 63 -2.25 -8.92 -14.30
N LYS A 64 -3.20 -9.86 -14.26
CA LYS A 64 -4.42 -9.80 -15.05
C LYS A 64 -5.29 -8.63 -14.58
N GLU A 65 -6.24 -8.19 -15.42
CA GLU A 65 -7.19 -7.13 -15.09
C GLU A 65 -7.75 -7.27 -13.67
N GLY A 66 -7.68 -6.19 -12.91
CA GLY A 66 -8.17 -6.12 -11.52
C GLY A 66 -7.25 -6.71 -10.46
N ALA A 67 -6.31 -7.60 -10.81
CA ALA A 67 -5.47 -8.27 -9.82
C ALA A 67 -4.31 -7.40 -9.30
N VAL A 68 -4.02 -6.27 -9.92
CA VAL A 68 -2.88 -5.40 -9.52
C VAL A 68 -3.10 -4.83 -8.12
N ALA A 69 -4.30 -4.36 -7.81
CA ALA A 69 -4.62 -3.86 -6.46
C ALA A 69 -4.55 -4.98 -5.40
N VAL A 70 -4.98 -6.19 -5.75
CA VAL A 70 -4.87 -7.35 -4.87
C VAL A 70 -3.39 -7.64 -4.57
N MET A 71 -2.54 -7.68 -5.60
CA MET A 71 -1.09 -7.88 -5.44
C MET A 71 -0.44 -6.77 -4.60
N ALA A 72 -0.82 -5.51 -4.84
CA ALA A 72 -0.30 -4.37 -4.08
C ALA A 72 -0.64 -4.46 -2.59
N LEU A 73 -1.87 -4.84 -2.25
CA LEU A 73 -2.29 -5.05 -0.86
C LEU A 73 -1.59 -6.27 -0.22
N GLN A 74 -1.45 -7.37 -0.96
CA GLN A 74 -0.70 -8.55 -0.51
C GLN A 74 0.78 -8.23 -0.28
N ALA A 75 1.36 -7.30 -1.07
CA ALA A 75 2.75 -6.87 -0.90
C ALA A 75 2.98 -6.07 0.39
N GLY A 76 1.93 -5.45 0.96
CA GLY A 76 2.00 -4.69 2.21
C GLY A 76 1.70 -3.20 2.09
N ASN A 77 1.12 -2.75 0.96
CA ASN A 77 0.56 -1.41 0.89
C ASN A 77 -0.72 -1.32 1.72
N ASP A 78 -0.94 -0.17 2.34
CA ASP A 78 -2.15 0.14 3.11
C ASP A 78 -3.18 0.87 2.27
N MET A 79 -2.73 1.62 1.28
CA MET A 79 -3.57 2.34 0.33
C MET A 79 -3.06 2.13 -1.09
N VAL A 80 -3.97 2.19 -2.05
CA VAL A 80 -3.63 2.15 -3.47
C VAL A 80 -4.19 3.36 -4.18
N ILE A 81 -3.41 3.95 -5.07
CA ILE A 81 -3.88 4.96 -6.01
C ILE A 81 -4.25 4.24 -7.29
N THR A 82 -5.43 4.52 -7.83
CA THR A 82 -5.83 3.98 -9.13
C THR A 82 -6.88 4.86 -9.81
N THR A 83 -6.67 5.16 -11.08
CA THR A 83 -7.68 5.77 -11.95
C THR A 83 -8.69 4.75 -12.46
N ASP A 84 -8.36 3.44 -12.43
CA ASP A 84 -9.24 2.32 -12.80
C ASP A 84 -9.93 1.68 -11.58
N TYR A 85 -10.51 2.50 -10.71
CA TYR A 85 -11.16 2.04 -9.48
C TYR A 85 -12.37 1.11 -9.74
N ARG A 86 -13.02 1.25 -10.90
CA ARG A 86 -14.20 0.45 -11.27
C ARG A 86 -13.88 -1.03 -11.48
N THR A 87 -12.65 -1.35 -11.90
CA THR A 87 -12.16 -2.71 -12.05
C THR A 87 -11.47 -3.19 -10.77
N GLN A 88 -10.67 -2.33 -10.15
CA GLN A 88 -9.81 -2.71 -9.02
C GLN A 88 -10.61 -2.97 -7.73
N ILE A 89 -11.61 -2.14 -7.40
CA ILE A 89 -12.41 -2.33 -6.17
C ILE A 89 -13.17 -3.65 -6.17
N PRO A 90 -13.95 -4.01 -7.21
CA PRO A 90 -14.61 -5.32 -7.25
C PRO A 90 -13.64 -6.50 -7.18
N ALA A 91 -12.45 -6.38 -7.79
CA ALA A 91 -11.44 -7.43 -7.75
C ALA A 91 -10.90 -7.66 -6.33
N VAL A 92 -10.66 -6.60 -5.57
CA VAL A 92 -10.24 -6.71 -4.15
C VAL A 92 -11.34 -7.35 -3.30
N ILE A 93 -12.60 -6.93 -3.49
CA ILE A 93 -13.75 -7.51 -2.78
C ILE A 93 -13.88 -9.01 -3.08
N ALA A 94 -13.79 -9.40 -4.35
CA ALA A 94 -13.85 -10.79 -4.78
C ALA A 94 -12.69 -11.60 -4.17
N ALA A 95 -11.46 -11.07 -4.16
CA ALA A 95 -10.30 -11.73 -3.61
C ALA A 95 -10.44 -12.00 -2.09
N VAL A 96 -11.06 -11.09 -1.33
CA VAL A 96 -11.36 -11.31 0.08
C VAL A 96 -12.44 -12.39 0.24
N GLN A 97 -13.51 -12.34 -0.54
CA GLN A 97 -14.60 -13.32 -0.50
C GLN A 97 -14.14 -14.74 -0.86
N GLU A 98 -13.21 -14.85 -1.81
CA GLU A 98 -12.61 -16.12 -2.26
C GLU A 98 -11.49 -16.61 -1.32
N GLY A 99 -11.05 -15.78 -0.38
CA GLY A 99 -9.96 -16.09 0.57
C GLY A 99 -8.55 -16.00 -0.05
N THR A 100 -8.40 -15.48 -1.26
CA THR A 100 -7.09 -15.24 -1.89
C THR A 100 -6.37 -14.02 -1.32
N LEU A 101 -7.12 -13.06 -0.77
CA LEU A 101 -6.62 -11.95 0.04
C LEU A 101 -7.22 -12.07 1.44
N ALA A 102 -6.37 -12.23 2.46
CA ALA A 102 -6.84 -12.36 3.83
C ALA A 102 -7.50 -11.06 4.32
N GLU A 103 -8.68 -11.15 4.93
CA GLU A 103 -9.41 -10.02 5.50
C GLU A 103 -8.56 -9.23 6.50
N SER A 104 -7.70 -9.92 7.27
CA SER A 104 -6.76 -9.32 8.22
C SER A 104 -5.76 -8.33 7.57
N VAL A 105 -5.46 -8.48 6.29
CA VAL A 105 -4.64 -7.52 5.53
C VAL A 105 -5.40 -6.21 5.38
N ILE A 106 -6.67 -6.28 5.02
CA ILE A 106 -7.55 -5.10 4.89
C ILE A 106 -7.75 -4.43 6.25
N ASP A 107 -8.04 -5.21 7.30
CA ASP A 107 -8.22 -4.68 8.67
C ASP A 107 -6.97 -3.94 9.15
N SER A 108 -5.80 -4.52 8.96
CA SER A 108 -4.53 -3.90 9.35
C SER A 108 -4.26 -2.60 8.59
N ALA A 109 -4.56 -2.57 7.29
CA ALA A 109 -4.44 -1.38 6.45
C ALA A 109 -5.42 -0.29 6.91
N CYS A 110 -6.68 -0.64 7.14
CA CYS A 110 -7.70 0.28 7.64
C CYS A 110 -7.32 0.88 9.00
N LEU A 111 -6.82 0.06 9.92
CA LEU A 111 -6.37 0.53 11.24
C LEU A 111 -5.23 1.55 11.14
N ARG A 112 -4.24 1.33 10.26
CA ARG A 112 -3.17 2.32 10.03
C ARG A 112 -3.71 3.62 9.46
N VAL A 113 -4.65 3.55 8.52
CA VAL A 113 -5.29 4.73 7.93
C VAL A 113 -6.08 5.51 8.98
N LEU A 114 -6.87 4.83 9.81
CA LEU A 114 -7.64 5.46 10.88
C LEU A 114 -6.74 6.09 11.93
N LYS A 115 -5.69 5.38 12.38
CA LYS A 115 -4.70 5.92 13.31
C LYS A 115 -4.01 7.16 12.76
N CYS A 116 -3.58 7.12 11.49
CA CYS A 116 -2.96 8.28 10.87
C CYS A 116 -3.90 9.48 10.78
N LYS A 117 -5.19 9.26 10.53
CA LYS A 117 -6.19 10.33 10.54
C LYS A 117 -6.37 10.92 11.93
N ASP A 118 -6.41 10.09 12.96
CA ASP A 118 -6.56 10.52 14.35
C ASP A 118 -5.34 11.34 14.81
N ASP A 119 -4.14 10.89 14.48
CA ASP A 119 -2.89 11.52 14.87
C ASP A 119 -2.60 12.86 14.13
N HIS A 120 -3.08 13.01 12.88
CA HIS A 120 -2.68 14.13 12.01
C HIS A 120 -3.80 15.00 11.51
N ILE A 121 -5.06 14.59 11.64
CA ILE A 121 -6.22 15.41 11.26
C ILE A 121 -6.86 15.95 12.53
N TYR A 122 -6.47 17.18 12.92
CA TYR A 122 -7.22 17.94 13.88
C TYR A 122 -8.58 18.30 13.26
N ILE A 123 -9.61 17.53 13.55
CA ILE A 123 -10.99 17.95 13.33
C ILE A 123 -11.37 18.80 14.54
N PRO A 124 -11.49 20.15 14.39
CA PRO A 124 -12.07 20.95 15.46
C PRO A 124 -13.40 20.31 15.84
N SER A 125 -13.60 20.01 17.11
CA SER A 125 -14.69 19.20 17.60
C SER A 125 -16.03 19.58 16.95
N LEU A 126 -16.63 18.65 16.23
CA LEU A 126 -18.05 18.70 15.87
C LEU A 126 -18.96 18.46 17.10
N TYR A 127 -18.37 18.49 18.31
CA TYR A 127 -19.04 18.28 19.59
C TYR A 127 -18.76 19.48 20.51
N SER A 128 -19.31 20.61 20.14
CA SER A 128 -19.60 21.71 21.08
C SER A 128 -21.07 22.05 21.05
#